data_e69e65f640aca0f9b6497aa874584459
#
_entry.id   e69e65f640aca0f9b6497aa874584459
#
_cell.length_a   1.000
_cell.length_b   1.000
_cell.length_c   1.000
_cell.angle_alpha   90.00
_cell.angle_beta   90.00
_cell.angle_gamma   90.00
#
_symmetry.space_group_name_H-M   'P 1'
#
loop_
_entity.id
_entity.type
_entity.pdbx_description
1 polymer ?
#
loop_
_entity_poly.entity_id
_entity_poly.type
_entity_poly.pdbx_seq_one_letter_code
_entity_poly.pdbx_strand_id
1 'polypeptide(L)'
;MRVLENCEPKRVFYYFEEICKIPHGSGNTKQISDYLVDFAKKHGFDYVQDEMNNVVIYKPASKGYENAPTVILQGHMDMVCEKRPGVEHDFEKDGLNLSVRDGYISANGTTLGGDDGIAVAYALALLDDESIPHP
;
A
#
# COMPACT_ATOMS: atom_id res chain seq x y z
N MET A 1 13.19 14.11 3.09
CA MET A 1 11.92 14.78 2.73
C MET A 1 11.08 13.81 1.89
N ARG A 2 9.81 13.68 2.22
CA ARG A 2 8.90 12.81 1.48
C ARG A 2 8.26 13.58 0.32
N VAL A 3 8.12 12.94 -0.83
CA VAL A 3 7.56 13.59 -2.03
C VAL A 3 6.08 13.93 -1.83
N LEU A 4 5.33 13.05 -1.16
CA LEU A 4 3.89 13.17 -0.96
C LEU A 4 3.50 13.76 0.41
N GLU A 5 4.42 14.34 1.16
CA GLU A 5 4.18 14.83 2.54
C GLU A 5 3.11 15.91 2.64
N ASN A 6 2.85 16.66 1.56
CA ASN A 6 1.84 17.71 1.51
C ASN A 6 0.52 17.27 0.85
N CYS A 7 0.40 16.00 0.46
CA CYS A 7 -0.83 15.46 -0.10
C CYS A 7 -1.82 15.05 1.01
N GLU A 8 -3.11 15.26 0.76
CA GLU A 8 -4.19 14.87 1.67
C GLU A 8 -5.08 13.79 1.03
N PRO A 9 -5.53 12.79 1.80
CA PRO A 9 -5.31 12.52 3.23
C PRO A 9 -3.87 12.06 3.53
N LYS A 10 -3.25 12.65 4.54
CA LYS A 10 -1.81 12.45 4.82
C LYS A 10 -1.42 11.00 5.03
N ARG A 11 -2.20 10.22 5.81
CA ARG A 11 -1.85 8.83 6.10
C ARG A 11 -1.96 7.93 4.88
N VAL A 12 -2.93 8.19 4.01
CA VAL A 12 -3.08 7.44 2.75
C VAL A 12 -1.84 7.66 1.87
N PHE A 13 -1.44 8.91 1.67
CA PHE A 13 -0.28 9.20 0.82
C PHE A 13 1.05 8.85 1.47
N TYR A 14 1.11 8.81 2.81
CA TYR A 14 2.25 8.21 3.51
C TYR A 14 2.42 6.74 3.09
N TYR A 15 1.37 5.94 3.21
CA TYR A 15 1.44 4.52 2.85
C TYR A 15 1.62 4.29 1.35
N PHE A 16 0.99 5.11 0.52
CA PHE A 16 1.19 5.04 -0.92
C PHE A 16 2.66 5.27 -1.29
N GLU A 17 3.30 6.27 -0.72
CA GLU A 17 4.73 6.52 -0.95
C GLU A 17 5.62 5.40 -0.42
N GLU A 18 5.28 4.78 0.73
CA GLU A 18 6.00 3.61 1.23
C GLU A 18 5.89 2.42 0.26
N ILE A 19 4.70 2.15 -0.26
CA ILE A 19 4.47 1.11 -1.26
C ILE A 19 5.30 1.38 -2.52
N CYS A 20 5.34 2.62 -2.98
CA CYS A 20 6.07 3.00 -4.18
C CYS A 20 7.61 2.82 -4.05
N LYS A 21 8.14 2.77 -2.84
CA LYS A 21 9.56 2.49 -2.61
C LYS A 21 9.91 1.01 -2.79
N ILE A 22 8.92 0.13 -2.76
CA ILE A 22 9.09 -1.31 -2.80
C ILE A 22 8.83 -1.79 -4.22
N PRO A 23 9.75 -2.52 -4.88
CA PRO A 23 9.45 -3.20 -6.12
C PRO A 23 8.27 -4.16 -5.94
N HIS A 24 7.21 -4.00 -6.75
CA HIS A 24 5.98 -4.78 -6.59
C HIS A 24 5.27 -5.06 -7.92
N GLY A 25 6.06 -5.30 -8.96
CA GLY A 25 5.51 -5.75 -10.24
C GLY A 25 4.80 -7.10 -10.14
N SER A 26 3.90 -7.36 -11.09
CA SER A 26 3.23 -8.66 -11.21
C SER A 26 4.27 -9.78 -11.28
N GLY A 27 4.09 -10.82 -10.47
CA GLY A 27 5.08 -11.90 -10.33
C GLY A 27 6.27 -11.59 -9.41
N ASN A 28 6.37 -10.38 -8.87
CA ASN A 28 7.43 -9.94 -7.94
C ASN A 28 6.81 -9.30 -6.69
N THR A 29 5.98 -10.04 -5.97
CA THR A 29 5.17 -9.50 -4.86
C THR A 29 5.65 -9.89 -3.46
N LYS A 30 6.74 -10.62 -3.35
CA LYS A 30 7.22 -11.09 -2.03
C LYS A 30 7.57 -9.93 -1.10
N GLN A 31 8.27 -8.91 -1.60
CA GLN A 31 8.70 -7.78 -0.78
C GLN A 31 7.52 -6.96 -0.25
N ILE A 32 6.55 -6.64 -1.10
CA ILE A 32 5.35 -5.90 -0.67
C ILE A 32 4.48 -6.75 0.26
N SER A 33 4.36 -8.05 -0.01
CA SER A 33 3.66 -8.99 0.87
C SER A 33 4.30 -9.01 2.27
N ASP A 34 5.62 -9.09 2.36
CA ASP A 34 6.35 -9.05 3.62
C ASP A 34 6.20 -7.70 4.33
N TYR A 35 6.17 -6.60 3.58
CA TYR A 35 5.89 -5.28 4.14
C TYR A 35 4.52 -5.23 4.83
N LEU A 36 3.48 -5.81 4.21
CA LEU A 36 2.13 -5.88 4.80
C LEU A 36 2.11 -6.74 6.06
N VAL A 37 2.84 -7.85 6.06
CA VAL A 37 3.01 -8.69 7.26
C VAL A 37 3.72 -7.92 8.38
N ASP A 38 4.79 -7.20 8.06
CA ASP A 38 5.51 -6.39 9.03
C ASP A 38 4.63 -5.26 9.59
N PHE A 39 3.78 -4.65 8.75
CA PHE A 39 2.77 -3.70 9.21
C PHE A 39 1.84 -4.33 10.24
N ALA A 40 1.29 -5.51 9.95
CA ALA A 40 0.41 -6.22 10.88
C ALA A 40 1.10 -6.52 12.21
N LYS A 41 2.34 -7.01 12.16
CA LYS A 41 3.15 -7.29 13.36
C LYS A 41 3.39 -6.04 14.20
N LYS A 42 3.76 -4.94 13.59
CA LYS A 42 4.00 -3.66 14.29
C LYS A 42 2.77 -3.12 14.99
N HIS A 43 1.59 -3.34 14.42
CA HIS A 43 0.31 -2.91 15.00
C HIS A 43 -0.33 -3.96 15.94
N GLY A 44 0.30 -5.12 16.08
CA GLY A 44 -0.25 -6.21 16.91
C GLY A 44 -1.50 -6.86 16.32
N PHE A 45 -1.67 -6.80 15.02
CA PHE A 45 -2.80 -7.43 14.33
C PHE A 45 -2.48 -8.88 13.95
N ASP A 46 -3.49 -9.73 14.03
CA ASP A 46 -3.42 -11.07 13.45
C ASP A 46 -3.39 -10.97 11.93
N TYR A 47 -2.70 -11.90 11.30
CA TYR A 47 -2.58 -11.93 9.84
C TYR A 47 -2.43 -13.35 9.32
N VAL A 48 -2.71 -13.52 8.05
CA VAL A 48 -2.41 -14.73 7.27
C VAL A 48 -1.64 -14.29 6.01
N GLN A 49 -0.55 -14.96 5.71
CA GLN A 49 0.19 -14.84 4.45
C GLN A 49 0.25 -16.23 3.83
N ASP A 50 -0.21 -16.37 2.60
CA ASP A 50 -0.15 -17.64 1.89
C ASP A 50 1.08 -17.76 0.98
N GLU A 51 1.24 -18.92 0.37
CA GLU A 51 2.36 -19.20 -0.55
C GLU A 51 2.31 -18.41 -1.86
N MET A 52 1.15 -17.82 -2.19
CA MET A 52 0.97 -16.93 -3.35
C MET A 52 1.19 -15.47 -3.00
N ASN A 53 1.68 -15.17 -1.80
CA ASN A 53 1.90 -13.84 -1.25
C ASN A 53 0.61 -13.03 -0.96
N ASN A 54 -0.57 -13.67 -0.97
CA ASN A 54 -1.76 -12.99 -0.48
C ASN A 54 -1.65 -12.75 1.02
N VAL A 55 -2.14 -11.60 1.48
CA VAL A 55 -2.12 -11.23 2.89
C VAL A 55 -3.52 -10.84 3.34
N VAL A 56 -3.95 -11.40 4.47
CA VAL A 56 -5.16 -10.98 5.18
C VAL A 56 -4.73 -10.44 6.54
N ILE A 57 -5.18 -9.25 6.89
CA ILE A 57 -4.92 -8.62 8.18
C ILE A 57 -6.25 -8.45 8.92
N TYR A 58 -6.28 -8.87 10.18
CA TYR A 58 -7.47 -8.82 11.03
C TYR A 58 -7.30 -7.72 12.07
N LYS A 59 -8.14 -6.70 11.99
CA LYS A 59 -8.22 -5.66 13.00
C LYS A 59 -9.39 -5.96 13.93
N PRO A 60 -9.19 -6.09 15.26
CA PRO A 60 -10.29 -6.30 16.19
C PRO A 60 -11.18 -5.06 16.29
N ALA A 61 -12.44 -5.27 16.64
CA ALA A 61 -13.36 -4.17 16.95
C ALA A 61 -12.88 -3.38 18.17
N SER A 62 -13.19 -2.09 18.17
CA SER A 62 -13.05 -1.27 19.37
C SER A 62 -14.10 -1.64 20.41
N LYS A 63 -13.84 -1.32 21.69
CA LYS A 63 -14.77 -1.57 22.78
C LYS A 63 -16.15 -1.00 22.48
N GLY A 64 -17.17 -1.83 22.59
CA GLY A 64 -18.55 -1.47 22.27
C GLY A 64 -18.97 -1.78 20.84
N TYR A 65 -18.04 -2.21 19.99
CA TYR A 65 -18.30 -2.56 18.59
C TYR A 65 -18.07 -4.04 18.28
N GLU A 66 -17.96 -4.88 19.31
CA GLU A 66 -17.65 -6.30 19.18
C GLU A 66 -18.67 -7.06 18.34
N ASN A 67 -19.92 -6.58 18.34
CA ASN A 67 -21.02 -7.15 17.55
C ASN A 67 -21.31 -6.38 16.25
N ALA A 68 -20.51 -5.37 15.93
CA ALA A 68 -20.66 -4.64 14.67
C ALA A 68 -20.29 -5.53 13.48
N PRO A 69 -20.94 -5.35 12.32
CA PRO A 69 -20.56 -6.10 11.13
C PRO A 69 -19.10 -5.86 10.75
N THR A 70 -18.39 -6.92 10.40
CA THR A 70 -17.05 -6.82 9.84
C THR A 70 -17.09 -6.15 8.49
N VAL A 71 -16.19 -5.19 8.27
CA VAL A 71 -15.97 -4.56 6.98
C VAL A 71 -14.72 -5.15 6.33
N ILE A 72 -14.85 -5.64 5.11
CA ILE A 72 -13.74 -6.19 4.35
C ILE A 72 -13.28 -5.16 3.32
N LEU A 73 -12.01 -4.77 3.40
CA LEU A 73 -11.35 -3.95 2.40
C LEU A 73 -10.45 -4.85 1.56
N GLN A 74 -10.61 -4.80 0.24
CA GLN A 74 -9.85 -5.65 -0.66
C GLN A 74 -9.17 -4.81 -1.74
N GLY A 75 -7.94 -5.18 -2.09
CA GLY A 75 -7.20 -4.63 -3.22
C GLY A 75 -6.10 -5.59 -3.63
N HIS A 76 -5.49 -5.39 -4.80
CA HIS A 76 -4.33 -6.15 -5.21
C HIS A 76 -3.05 -5.35 -4.99
N MET A 77 -1.95 -6.06 -4.69
CA MET A 77 -0.70 -5.42 -4.29
C MET A 77 0.30 -5.26 -5.44
N ASP A 78 0.10 -5.94 -6.55
CA ASP A 78 0.99 -5.87 -7.70
C ASP A 78 0.64 -4.70 -8.64
N MET A 79 1.55 -4.39 -9.53
CA MET A 79 1.37 -3.37 -10.56
C MET A 79 1.91 -3.82 -11.90
N VAL A 80 1.35 -3.25 -12.96
CA VAL A 80 1.89 -3.36 -14.32
C VAL A 80 3.19 -2.54 -14.39
N CYS A 81 4.23 -3.14 -14.96
CA CYS A 81 5.56 -2.55 -15.08
C CYS A 81 5.83 -2.15 -16.52
N GLU A 82 5.71 -0.86 -16.82
CA GLU A 82 6.03 -0.27 -18.11
C GLU A 82 6.85 1.01 -17.91
N LYS A 83 7.77 1.27 -18.85
CA LYS A 83 8.59 2.48 -18.84
C LYS A 83 8.73 3.07 -20.23
N ARG A 84 8.96 4.37 -20.30
CA ARG A 84 9.23 5.06 -21.55
C ARG A 84 10.56 4.61 -22.15
N PRO A 85 10.70 4.63 -23.49
CA PRO A 85 11.98 4.37 -24.14
C PRO A 85 13.08 5.30 -23.60
N GLY A 86 14.26 4.75 -23.36
CA GLY A 86 15.42 5.52 -22.85
C GLY A 86 15.43 5.76 -21.35
N VAL A 87 14.40 5.34 -20.60
CA VAL A 87 14.39 5.42 -19.14
C VAL A 87 15.13 4.21 -18.57
N GLU A 88 16.13 4.48 -17.72
CA GLU A 88 16.80 3.46 -16.94
C GLU A 88 16.03 3.22 -15.66
N HIS A 89 15.43 2.05 -15.52
CA HIS A 89 14.71 1.62 -14.34
C HIS A 89 14.63 0.09 -14.30
N ASP A 90 14.99 -0.50 -13.17
CA ASP A 90 14.88 -1.94 -12.93
C ASP A 90 13.71 -2.20 -11.98
N PHE A 91 12.58 -2.65 -12.51
CA PHE A 91 11.38 -2.92 -11.72
C PHE A 91 11.54 -4.03 -10.67
N GLU A 92 12.59 -4.82 -10.74
CA GLU A 92 12.88 -5.84 -9.73
C GLU A 92 13.64 -5.28 -8.52
N LYS A 93 14.31 -4.13 -8.68
CA LYS A 93 15.20 -3.56 -7.66
C LYS A 93 14.88 -2.14 -7.26
N ASP A 94 14.39 -1.33 -8.19
CA ASP A 94 14.23 0.09 -7.97
C ASP A 94 12.81 0.42 -7.49
N GLY A 95 12.72 1.33 -6.51
CA GLY A 95 11.48 1.99 -6.18
C GLY A 95 11.09 3.02 -7.23
N LEU A 96 9.84 3.43 -7.24
CA LEU A 96 9.33 4.41 -8.19
C LEU A 96 9.81 5.82 -7.82
N ASN A 97 10.17 6.59 -8.85
CA ASN A 97 10.57 7.98 -8.69
C ASN A 97 9.36 8.90 -8.85
N LEU A 98 8.77 9.29 -7.72
CA LEU A 98 7.52 10.05 -7.68
C LEU A 98 7.71 11.54 -7.91
N SER A 99 6.69 12.18 -8.46
CA SER A 99 6.56 13.63 -8.53
C SER A 99 5.11 14.07 -8.35
N VAL A 100 4.92 15.29 -7.85
CA VAL A 100 3.63 15.96 -7.76
C VAL A 100 3.70 17.23 -8.62
N ARG A 101 2.84 17.33 -9.63
CA ARG A 101 2.76 18.49 -10.53
C ARG A 101 1.31 18.78 -10.88
N ASP A 102 0.88 20.02 -10.77
CA ASP A 102 -0.46 20.48 -11.18
C ASP A 102 -1.60 19.65 -10.59
N GLY A 103 -1.46 19.19 -9.34
CA GLY A 103 -2.47 18.37 -8.67
C GLY A 103 -2.44 16.89 -9.04
N TYR A 104 -1.45 16.45 -9.81
CA TYR A 104 -1.28 15.05 -10.20
C TYR A 104 -0.06 14.43 -9.54
N ILE A 105 -0.20 13.18 -9.11
CA ILE A 105 0.92 12.32 -8.70
C ILE A 105 1.28 11.44 -9.87
N SER A 106 2.56 11.35 -10.18
CA SER A 106 3.09 10.50 -11.25
C SER A 106 4.42 9.87 -10.86
N ALA A 107 4.78 8.80 -11.56
CA ALA A 107 6.14 8.24 -11.51
C ALA A 107 6.91 8.72 -12.76
N ASN A 108 8.14 9.17 -12.55
CA ASN A 108 8.95 9.75 -13.62
C ASN A 108 9.42 8.68 -14.61
N GLY A 109 8.81 8.66 -15.78
CA GLY A 109 9.19 7.75 -16.88
C GLY A 109 8.66 6.33 -16.78
N THR A 110 7.93 5.98 -15.70
CA THR A 110 7.38 4.64 -15.47
C THR A 110 5.88 4.69 -15.18
N THR A 111 5.24 3.52 -15.17
CA THR A 111 3.92 3.34 -14.56
C THR A 111 3.98 3.67 -13.06
N LEU A 112 2.86 4.10 -12.49
CA LEU A 112 2.75 4.53 -11.10
C LEU A 112 2.24 3.42 -10.15
N GLY A 113 1.42 2.50 -10.67
CA GLY A 113 0.78 1.48 -9.83
C GLY A 113 -0.32 2.03 -8.92
N GLY A 114 -0.97 3.14 -9.33
CA GLY A 114 -2.14 3.66 -8.61
C GLY A 114 -3.28 2.64 -8.55
N ASP A 115 -3.44 1.88 -9.61
CA ASP A 115 -4.26 0.68 -9.66
C ASP A 115 -3.36 -0.54 -9.31
N ASP A 116 -3.46 -1.14 -8.16
CA ASP A 116 -4.41 -0.84 -7.09
C ASP A 116 -3.70 -0.38 -5.78
N GLY A 117 -2.50 0.17 -5.90
CA GLY A 117 -1.70 0.62 -4.76
C GLY A 117 -2.42 1.64 -3.88
N ILE A 118 -3.31 2.45 -4.49
CA ILE A 118 -4.08 3.42 -3.71
C ILE A 118 -5.09 2.74 -2.78
N ALA A 119 -5.73 1.65 -3.22
CA ALA A 119 -6.64 0.89 -2.36
C ALA A 119 -5.89 0.24 -1.19
N VAL A 120 -4.70 -0.32 -1.44
CA VAL A 120 -3.84 -0.86 -0.40
C VAL A 120 -3.45 0.24 0.60
N ALA A 121 -3.07 1.42 0.11
CA ALA A 121 -2.73 2.57 0.97
C ALA A 121 -3.90 3.03 1.84
N TYR A 122 -5.12 3.08 1.28
CA TYR A 122 -6.34 3.38 2.06
C TYR A 122 -6.59 2.34 3.14
N ALA A 123 -6.47 1.05 2.80
CA ALA A 123 -6.65 -0.03 3.78
C ALA A 123 -5.66 0.10 4.94
N LEU A 124 -4.38 0.34 4.64
CA LEU A 124 -3.35 0.53 5.68
C LEU A 124 -3.64 1.76 6.54
N ALA A 125 -4.05 2.87 5.94
CA ALA A 125 -4.39 4.09 6.68
C ALA A 125 -5.59 3.87 7.63
N LEU A 126 -6.61 3.14 7.20
CA LEU A 126 -7.77 2.81 8.02
C LEU A 126 -7.41 1.82 9.15
N LEU A 127 -6.56 0.84 8.87
CA LEU A 127 -6.06 -0.07 9.90
C LEU A 127 -5.21 0.64 10.95
N ASP A 128 -4.44 1.66 10.56
CA ASP A 128 -3.59 2.47 11.43
C ASP A 128 -4.40 3.49 12.27
N ASP A 129 -5.64 3.75 11.90
CA ASP A 129 -6.49 4.74 12.56
C ASP A 129 -7.28 4.10 13.71
N GLU A 130 -6.85 4.38 14.94
CA GLU A 130 -7.50 3.88 16.15
C GLU A 130 -8.94 4.38 16.34
N SER A 131 -9.36 5.42 15.62
CA SER A 131 -10.73 5.94 15.68
C SER A 131 -11.73 5.13 14.87
N ILE A 132 -11.27 4.23 14.00
CA ILE A 132 -12.12 3.34 13.22
C ILE A 132 -12.54 2.15 14.09
N PRO A 133 -13.85 2.05 14.48
CA PRO A 133 -14.25 1.10 15.53
C PRO A 133 -14.61 -0.29 15.04
N HIS A 134 -14.92 -0.46 13.76
CA HIS A 134 -15.38 -1.75 13.20
C HIS A 134 -14.26 -2.78 13.12
N PRO A 135 -14.60 -4.10 13.32
CA PRO A 135 -13.68 -5.18 13.03
C PRO A 135 -13.50 -5.36 11.52
#